data_4f714cce23aa006e0242c87217160f46
#
_entry.id   4f714cce23aa006e0242c87217160f46
#
_cell.length_a   1.000
_cell.length_b   1.000
_cell.length_c   1.000
_cell.angle_alpha   90.00
_cell.angle_beta   90.00
_cell.angle_gamma   90.00
#
_symmetry.space_group_name_H-M   'P 1'
#
loop_
_entity.id
_entity.type
_entity.pdbx_description
1 polymer ?
#
loop_
_entity_poly.entity_id
_entity_poly.type
_entity_poly.pdbx_seq_one_letter_code
_entity_poly.pdbx_strand_id
1 'polypeptide(L)'
;MHDKKKLLFAALLASAAAPALASASQDLSQLFDKLWSPTRLGPLECRAGLLNSSPLLLPRCMQAQNTQQHLQMRHDIALAHDGNRAAGLPGYDGSLNYVKETLERAGYQVTLQAFPFSAFYPQGPGVLQAVAPTPADYQWEVDFTYLSQTDAGDVTAAVAPVDIALGAGNTSSSGCEAEDFAGFPAGSIALLQRGACNFAIKAENAANAGAAGVVIFNQGDTEDRKGLINATLGDAYAGGIPVLFATYDLGVGLAQTAELQLRMFTDVVRERTQTHNLVAESKHGNPNNVVMAGAHLDSVFEGAGINDNGSGSAALLELAVQLRKVRPNNKLRFAWWGAEESGLVGSTYYVEQLPPEEKAKIKAYLNFDMIASPNFAYFVYDGDGSDFGLEGPPGSAAIEKLFEEYFALRGLPSEGDEITFRSDYAQFFTDGIAFGGLFTGAEELKTEEQAARYGGTAGIALDPCYHAACDNLGNIDARALEINGDAMAFVTSWLSHSTKVIDDQIEAGKAAGPSLQRAAKAYDITHWGKHWIK
;
A
#
# COMPACT_ATOMS: atom_id res chain seq x y z
N MET A 1 -0.55 -43.52 11.13
CA MET A 1 -0.83 -42.40 10.20
C MET A 1 -0.45 -41.03 10.77
N HIS A 2 -0.41 -40.84 12.09
CA HIS A 2 -0.04 -39.58 12.74
C HIS A 2 1.47 -39.27 12.63
N ASP A 3 2.34 -40.27 12.66
CA ASP A 3 3.80 -40.09 12.64
C ASP A 3 4.38 -39.74 11.27
N LYS A 4 3.75 -40.18 10.19
CA LYS A 4 4.21 -39.80 8.82
C LYS A 4 3.96 -38.34 8.48
N LYS A 5 2.94 -37.70 9.09
CA LYS A 5 2.68 -36.27 8.93
C LYS A 5 3.72 -35.41 9.66
N LYS A 6 4.19 -35.86 10.84
CA LYS A 6 5.24 -35.18 11.59
C LYS A 6 6.62 -35.27 10.92
N LEU A 7 6.91 -36.36 10.22
CA LEU A 7 8.16 -36.51 9.47
C LEU A 7 8.22 -35.63 8.21
N LEU A 8 7.11 -35.42 7.52
CA LEU A 8 7.06 -34.52 6.35
C LEU A 8 7.24 -33.04 6.78
N PHE A 9 6.67 -32.68 7.93
CA PHE A 9 6.82 -31.34 8.52
C PHE A 9 8.24 -31.06 9.05
N ALA A 10 8.92 -32.04 9.60
CA ALA A 10 10.29 -31.90 10.10
C ALA A 10 11.34 -31.80 8.97
N ALA A 11 11.06 -32.35 7.78
CA ALA A 11 11.96 -32.30 6.63
C ALA A 11 11.98 -30.92 5.95
N LEU A 12 10.90 -30.14 6.05
CA LEU A 12 10.81 -28.78 5.53
C LEU A 12 11.54 -27.73 6.43
N LEU A 13 11.79 -28.03 7.70
CA LEU A 13 12.43 -27.14 8.66
C LEU A 13 13.95 -27.37 8.84
N ALA A 14 14.56 -28.34 8.14
CA ALA A 14 15.95 -28.74 8.32
C ALA A 14 16.91 -28.26 7.20
N SER A 15 16.69 -27.12 6.58
CA SER A 15 17.46 -26.62 5.42
C SER A 15 18.77 -25.89 5.77
N ALA A 16 19.49 -26.30 6.82
CA ALA A 16 20.82 -25.78 7.13
C ALA A 16 21.98 -26.76 6.85
N ALA A 17 21.87 -27.71 5.90
CA ALA A 17 22.97 -28.62 5.56
C ALA A 17 22.96 -29.04 4.07
N ALA A 18 24.07 -28.73 3.40
CA ALA A 18 24.44 -28.88 1.99
C ALA A 18 24.26 -30.30 1.33
N PRO A 19 24.77 -30.57 0.20
CA PRO A 19 24.32 -31.02 -1.11
C PRO A 19 23.49 -32.33 -1.20
N ALA A 20 23.12 -33.00 -0.11
CA ALA A 20 22.16 -34.11 -0.13
C ALA A 20 20.70 -33.66 -0.30
N LEU A 21 20.42 -32.37 -0.24
CA LEU A 21 19.09 -31.75 -0.33
C LEU A 21 18.64 -31.47 -1.77
N ALA A 22 19.55 -31.44 -2.75
CA ALA A 22 19.17 -31.21 -4.15
C ALA A 22 18.32 -32.38 -4.73
N SER A 23 18.58 -33.62 -4.31
CA SER A 23 17.76 -34.77 -4.70
C SER A 23 16.44 -34.83 -3.92
N ALA A 24 16.47 -34.43 -2.63
CA ALA A 24 15.25 -34.38 -1.82
C ALA A 24 14.31 -33.23 -2.24
N SER A 25 14.86 -32.11 -2.72
CA SER A 25 14.07 -31.01 -3.26
C SER A 25 13.44 -31.36 -4.61
N GLN A 26 14.14 -32.12 -5.46
CA GLN A 26 13.57 -32.64 -6.73
C GLN A 26 12.49 -33.69 -6.48
N ASP A 27 12.67 -34.59 -5.51
CA ASP A 27 11.66 -35.58 -5.13
C ASP A 27 10.44 -34.93 -4.46
N LEU A 28 10.66 -33.87 -3.66
CA LEU A 28 9.59 -33.07 -3.07
C LEU A 28 8.86 -32.23 -4.13
N SER A 29 9.59 -31.63 -5.08
CA SER A 29 9.00 -30.93 -6.22
C SER A 29 8.13 -31.88 -7.07
N GLN A 30 8.61 -33.08 -7.40
CA GLN A 30 7.83 -34.07 -8.13
C GLN A 30 6.64 -34.64 -7.35
N LEU A 31 6.78 -34.76 -6.03
CA LEU A 31 5.67 -35.14 -5.14
C LEU A 31 4.64 -33.99 -5.05
N PHE A 32 5.13 -32.76 -5.02
CA PHE A 32 4.31 -31.56 -5.05
C PHE A 32 3.57 -31.42 -6.38
N ASP A 33 4.26 -31.63 -7.52
CA ASP A 33 3.63 -31.64 -8.85
C ASP A 33 2.56 -32.73 -8.98
N LYS A 34 2.75 -33.88 -8.35
CA LYS A 34 1.75 -34.94 -8.28
C LYS A 34 0.61 -34.63 -7.32
N LEU A 35 0.88 -33.98 -6.20
CA LEU A 35 -0.14 -33.51 -5.24
C LEU A 35 -0.81 -32.22 -5.71
N TRP A 36 -0.07 -31.42 -6.46
CA TRP A 36 -0.49 -30.14 -7.04
C TRP A 36 -0.87 -30.27 -8.52
N SER A 37 -1.38 -31.42 -8.91
CA SER A 37 -1.95 -31.58 -10.24
C SER A 37 -2.77 -30.34 -10.60
N PRO A 38 -2.69 -29.81 -11.85
CA PRO A 38 -3.42 -28.62 -12.28
C PRO A 38 -4.95 -28.74 -12.19
N THR A 39 -5.46 -29.90 -11.83
CA THR A 39 -6.88 -30.08 -11.52
C THR A 39 -7.22 -29.40 -10.21
N ARG A 40 -7.86 -28.23 -10.30
CA ARG A 40 -8.51 -27.60 -9.16
C ARG A 40 -9.50 -28.57 -8.53
N LEU A 41 -9.58 -28.52 -7.18
CA LEU A 41 -10.57 -29.31 -6.46
C LEU A 41 -11.98 -28.77 -6.76
N GLY A 42 -12.93 -29.67 -6.93
CA GLY A 42 -14.30 -29.28 -7.21
C GLY A 42 -14.97 -28.55 -6.03
N PRO A 43 -16.05 -27.78 -6.30
CA PRO A 43 -16.74 -27.03 -5.26
C PRO A 43 -17.24 -27.87 -4.08
N LEU A 44 -17.56 -29.14 -4.30
CA LEU A 44 -18.00 -30.05 -3.24
C LEU A 44 -16.86 -30.46 -2.32
N GLU A 45 -15.66 -30.67 -2.85
CA GLU A 45 -14.46 -31.03 -2.09
C GLU A 45 -14.00 -29.88 -1.20
N CYS A 46 -14.01 -28.65 -1.73
CA CYS A 46 -13.64 -27.44 -1.01
C CYS A 46 -14.70 -27.02 0.02
N ARG A 47 -15.99 -27.35 -0.18
CA ARG A 47 -17.07 -27.06 0.78
C ARG A 47 -17.04 -27.91 2.04
N ALA A 48 -16.41 -29.07 2.00
CA ALA A 48 -16.45 -30.03 3.10
C ALA A 48 -15.59 -29.62 4.32
N GLY A 49 -14.71 -28.62 4.20
CA GLY A 49 -13.84 -28.12 5.29
C GLY A 49 -12.71 -29.07 5.69
N LEU A 50 -12.57 -30.23 5.02
CA LEU A 50 -11.53 -31.21 5.30
C LEU A 50 -10.23 -30.90 4.55
N LEU A 51 -10.34 -30.50 3.28
CA LEU A 51 -9.20 -30.20 2.42
C LEU A 51 -8.69 -28.76 2.66
N ASN A 52 -9.59 -27.83 2.95
CA ASN A 52 -9.29 -26.44 3.24
C ASN A 52 -8.50 -26.24 4.56
N SER A 53 -8.45 -27.28 5.42
CA SER A 53 -7.64 -27.23 6.65
C SER A 53 -6.17 -27.59 6.45
N SER A 54 -5.75 -27.87 5.22
CA SER A 54 -4.35 -28.19 4.90
C SER A 54 -3.72 -27.05 4.13
N PRO A 55 -2.58 -26.47 4.58
CA PRO A 55 -1.85 -25.45 3.84
C PRO A 55 -1.49 -25.87 2.42
N LEU A 56 -1.27 -27.18 2.19
CA LEU A 56 -0.93 -27.73 0.88
C LEU A 56 -2.15 -27.90 -0.05
N LEU A 57 -3.36 -27.96 0.51
CA LEU A 57 -4.57 -28.26 -0.28
C LEU A 57 -5.50 -27.05 -0.42
N LEU A 58 -5.47 -26.11 0.52
CA LEU A 58 -6.28 -24.90 0.45
C LEU A 58 -6.04 -24.08 -0.83
N PRO A 59 -4.80 -23.90 -1.33
CA PRO A 59 -4.57 -23.20 -2.59
C PRO A 59 -5.35 -23.81 -3.77
N ARG A 60 -5.54 -25.12 -3.79
CA ARG A 60 -6.35 -25.80 -4.85
C ARG A 60 -7.85 -25.45 -4.78
N CYS A 61 -8.29 -24.87 -3.68
CA CYS A 61 -9.65 -24.35 -3.50
C CYS A 61 -9.78 -22.85 -3.84
N MET A 62 -8.67 -22.14 -3.96
CA MET A 62 -8.63 -20.77 -4.47
C MET A 62 -8.86 -20.81 -5.98
N GLN A 63 -10.09 -20.65 -6.41
CA GLN A 63 -10.40 -20.69 -7.84
C GLN A 63 -10.33 -19.27 -8.39
N ALA A 64 -9.42 -19.02 -9.33
CA ALA A 64 -9.27 -17.73 -10.01
C ALA A 64 -10.61 -17.19 -10.54
N GLN A 65 -11.50 -18.07 -11.01
CA GLN A 65 -12.84 -17.70 -11.46
C GLN A 65 -13.70 -17.08 -10.35
N ASN A 66 -13.61 -17.56 -9.10
CA ASN A 66 -14.36 -16.98 -7.99
C ASN A 66 -13.80 -15.60 -7.63
N THR A 67 -12.47 -15.47 -7.60
CA THR A 67 -11.80 -14.17 -7.38
C THR A 67 -12.18 -13.18 -8.48
N GLN A 68 -12.21 -13.62 -9.73
CA GLN A 68 -12.67 -12.80 -10.86
C GLN A 68 -14.15 -12.36 -10.73
N GLN A 69 -15.01 -13.19 -10.15
CA GLN A 69 -16.40 -12.79 -9.86
C GLN A 69 -16.44 -11.67 -8.80
N HIS A 70 -15.57 -11.72 -7.80
CA HIS A 70 -15.43 -10.63 -6.83
C HIS A 70 -14.89 -9.36 -7.47
N LEU A 71 -13.94 -9.46 -8.41
CA LEU A 71 -13.44 -8.31 -9.18
C LEU A 71 -14.53 -7.72 -10.09
N GLN A 72 -15.29 -8.58 -10.79
CA GLN A 72 -16.41 -8.12 -11.62
C GLN A 72 -17.43 -7.33 -10.79
N MET A 73 -17.78 -7.81 -9.60
CA MET A 73 -18.73 -7.10 -8.73
C MET A 73 -18.19 -5.73 -8.30
N ARG A 74 -16.88 -5.61 -8.00
CA ARG A 74 -16.27 -4.31 -7.68
C ARG A 74 -16.32 -3.34 -8.87
N HIS A 75 -16.00 -3.85 -10.04
CA HIS A 75 -16.09 -3.08 -11.27
C HIS A 75 -17.53 -2.61 -11.55
N ASP A 76 -18.52 -3.48 -11.39
CA ASP A 76 -19.93 -3.15 -11.57
C ASP A 76 -20.40 -2.10 -10.54
N ILE A 77 -19.92 -2.20 -9.30
CA ILE A 77 -20.17 -1.20 -8.26
C ILE A 77 -19.55 0.15 -8.65
N ALA A 78 -18.29 0.16 -9.09
CA ALA A 78 -17.64 1.39 -9.55
C ALA A 78 -18.42 2.04 -10.70
N LEU A 79 -18.80 1.26 -11.71
CA LEU A 79 -19.59 1.75 -12.86
C LEU A 79 -20.96 2.32 -12.45
N ALA A 80 -21.57 1.79 -11.39
CA ALA A 80 -22.84 2.30 -10.86
C ALA A 80 -22.68 3.59 -10.03
N HIS A 81 -21.44 3.97 -9.71
CA HIS A 81 -21.10 5.09 -8.82
C HIS A 81 -19.92 5.90 -9.37
N ASP A 82 -20.15 6.60 -10.48
CA ASP A 82 -19.23 7.56 -11.12
C ASP A 82 -17.84 7.00 -11.46
N GLY A 83 -17.74 5.67 -11.63
CA GLY A 83 -16.53 5.00 -12.09
C GLY A 83 -15.48 4.70 -11.02
N ASN A 84 -15.75 4.99 -9.75
CA ASN A 84 -14.79 4.77 -8.67
C ASN A 84 -15.39 4.13 -7.41
N ARG A 85 -14.52 3.78 -6.46
CA ARG A 85 -14.82 3.22 -5.14
C ARG A 85 -14.09 3.99 -4.03
N ALA A 86 -13.84 5.27 -4.27
CA ALA A 86 -13.06 6.10 -3.36
C ALA A 86 -13.74 6.20 -1.98
N ALA A 87 -12.92 6.21 -0.93
CA ALA A 87 -13.38 6.25 0.45
C ALA A 87 -14.30 7.45 0.70
N GLY A 88 -15.39 7.24 1.44
CA GLY A 88 -16.40 8.27 1.71
C GLY A 88 -17.43 8.48 0.60
N LEU A 89 -17.31 7.78 -0.53
CA LEU A 89 -18.24 7.85 -1.65
C LEU A 89 -19.13 6.60 -1.76
N PRO A 90 -20.26 6.68 -2.48
CA PRO A 90 -21.20 5.55 -2.61
C PRO A 90 -20.61 4.27 -3.18
N GLY A 91 -19.58 4.37 -4.06
CA GLY A 91 -18.86 3.20 -4.60
C GLY A 91 -18.10 2.44 -3.53
N TYR A 92 -17.50 3.13 -2.56
CA TYR A 92 -16.91 2.51 -1.39
C TYR A 92 -17.96 1.80 -0.53
N ASP A 93 -19.03 2.49 -0.20
CA ASP A 93 -20.13 1.90 0.61
C ASP A 93 -20.75 0.67 -0.06
N GLY A 94 -20.89 0.69 -1.38
CA GLY A 94 -21.33 -0.47 -2.17
C GLY A 94 -20.35 -1.65 -2.03
N SER A 95 -19.05 -1.39 -2.12
CA SER A 95 -17.99 -2.39 -1.96
C SER A 95 -17.96 -2.95 -0.54
N LEU A 96 -18.07 -2.08 0.46
CA LEU A 96 -18.13 -2.45 1.89
C LEU A 96 -19.31 -3.37 2.18
N ASN A 97 -20.49 -3.01 1.69
CA ASN A 97 -21.71 -3.81 1.86
C ASN A 97 -21.59 -5.17 1.18
N TYR A 98 -21.03 -5.23 -0.03
CA TYR A 98 -20.81 -6.50 -0.74
C TYR A 98 -19.90 -7.44 0.05
N VAL A 99 -18.76 -6.94 0.55
CA VAL A 99 -17.82 -7.72 1.37
C VAL A 99 -18.50 -8.18 2.66
N LYS A 100 -19.17 -7.27 3.38
CA LYS A 100 -19.88 -7.55 4.62
C LYS A 100 -20.91 -8.66 4.45
N GLU A 101 -21.82 -8.55 3.48
CA GLU A 101 -22.85 -9.54 3.23
C GLU A 101 -22.26 -10.91 2.84
N THR A 102 -21.16 -10.91 2.06
CA THR A 102 -20.50 -12.15 1.66
C THR A 102 -19.89 -12.87 2.86
N LEU A 103 -19.25 -12.13 3.77
CA LEU A 103 -18.67 -12.68 5.01
C LEU A 103 -19.74 -13.14 6.00
N GLU A 104 -20.82 -12.39 6.17
CA GLU A 104 -21.96 -12.78 7.03
C GLU A 104 -22.62 -14.07 6.51
N ARG A 105 -22.83 -14.19 5.19
CA ARG A 105 -23.29 -15.44 4.56
C ARG A 105 -22.33 -16.61 4.77
N ALA A 106 -21.02 -16.32 4.82
CA ALA A 106 -20.00 -17.31 5.13
C ALA A 106 -19.97 -17.68 6.64
N GLY A 107 -20.64 -16.92 7.49
CA GLY A 107 -20.78 -17.18 8.93
C GLY A 107 -19.72 -16.51 9.81
N TYR A 108 -19.04 -15.49 9.28
CA TYR A 108 -18.14 -14.64 10.07
C TYR A 108 -18.93 -13.65 10.94
N GLN A 109 -18.34 -13.28 12.06
CA GLN A 109 -18.74 -12.10 12.80
C GLN A 109 -18.03 -10.91 12.17
N VAL A 110 -18.80 -9.96 11.65
CA VAL A 110 -18.28 -8.77 10.97
C VAL A 110 -18.46 -7.55 11.86
N THR A 111 -17.43 -6.74 11.97
CA THR A 111 -17.42 -5.46 12.67
C THR A 111 -17.06 -4.35 11.69
N LEU A 112 -17.85 -3.28 11.69
CA LEU A 112 -17.51 -2.04 11.00
C LEU A 112 -16.94 -1.06 12.03
N GLN A 113 -15.74 -0.57 11.78
CA GLN A 113 -15.10 0.45 12.60
C GLN A 113 -15.17 1.78 11.86
N ALA A 114 -16.03 2.68 12.31
CA ALA A 114 -16.09 4.04 11.78
C ALA A 114 -14.87 4.85 12.20
N PHE A 115 -14.34 5.65 11.30
CA PHE A 115 -13.26 6.58 11.58
C PHE A 115 -13.38 7.86 10.74
N PRO A 116 -12.93 9.02 11.28
CA PRO A 116 -12.91 10.28 10.55
C PRO A 116 -11.71 10.32 9.60
N PHE A 117 -11.86 10.95 8.45
CA PHE A 117 -10.76 11.27 7.54
C PHE A 117 -11.08 12.54 6.75
N SER A 118 -10.06 13.11 6.11
CA SER A 118 -10.21 14.23 5.19
C SER A 118 -10.29 13.69 3.76
N ALA A 119 -11.48 13.66 3.21
CA ALA A 119 -11.69 13.28 1.83
C ALA A 119 -11.14 14.36 0.90
N PHE A 120 -10.49 13.91 -0.19
CA PHE A 120 -9.92 14.79 -1.19
C PHE A 120 -10.23 14.25 -2.59
N TYR A 121 -11.01 15.01 -3.35
CA TYR A 121 -11.48 14.60 -4.67
C TYR A 121 -11.19 15.69 -5.69
N PRO A 122 -10.16 15.53 -6.56
CA PRO A 122 -9.95 16.41 -7.71
C PRO A 122 -11.16 16.38 -8.63
N GLN A 123 -11.66 17.56 -9.05
CA GLN A 123 -12.78 17.67 -9.95
C GLN A 123 -12.35 17.91 -11.40
N GLY A 124 -11.08 18.27 -11.59
CA GLY A 124 -10.48 18.53 -12.89
C GLY A 124 -9.02 18.96 -12.76
N PRO A 125 -8.34 19.22 -13.88
CA PRO A 125 -6.97 19.70 -13.86
C PRO A 125 -6.86 21.09 -13.23
N GLY A 126 -5.78 21.31 -12.47
CA GLY A 126 -5.43 22.63 -11.97
C GLY A 126 -4.99 23.57 -13.08
N VAL A 127 -4.95 24.88 -12.77
CA VAL A 127 -4.39 25.90 -13.66
C VAL A 127 -3.27 26.65 -12.93
N LEU A 128 -2.15 26.80 -13.61
CA LEU A 128 -1.05 27.68 -13.22
C LEU A 128 -0.60 28.49 -14.43
N GLN A 129 -0.67 29.82 -14.32
CA GLN A 129 -0.39 30.74 -15.43
C GLN A 129 0.41 31.93 -14.93
N ALA A 130 1.46 32.30 -15.64
CA ALA A 130 2.05 33.64 -15.47
C ALA A 130 1.16 34.66 -16.21
N VAL A 131 0.72 35.71 -15.49
CA VAL A 131 -0.08 36.80 -16.08
C VAL A 131 0.74 38.07 -16.32
N ALA A 132 1.82 38.24 -15.59
CA ALA A 132 2.82 39.30 -15.76
C ALA A 132 4.21 38.79 -15.32
N PRO A 133 5.32 39.39 -15.79
CA PRO A 133 5.43 40.40 -16.83
C PRO A 133 5.18 39.86 -18.24
N THR A 134 5.38 38.57 -18.45
CA THR A 134 5.16 37.87 -19.74
C THR A 134 4.15 36.76 -19.51
N PRO A 135 2.98 36.79 -20.17
CA PRO A 135 2.00 35.71 -20.06
C PRO A 135 2.56 34.37 -20.53
N ALA A 136 2.32 33.31 -19.74
CA ALA A 136 2.69 31.94 -20.07
C ALA A 136 1.75 30.94 -19.36
N ASP A 137 1.39 29.86 -20.04
CA ASP A 137 0.61 28.75 -19.49
C ASP A 137 1.56 27.60 -19.15
N TYR A 138 1.43 27.03 -17.97
CA TYR A 138 2.18 25.83 -17.56
C TYR A 138 1.32 24.59 -17.73
N GLN A 139 1.97 23.46 -18.00
CA GLN A 139 1.26 22.22 -18.37
C GLN A 139 0.97 21.39 -17.14
N TRP A 140 -0.31 21.05 -16.96
CA TRP A 140 -0.78 20.11 -15.92
C TRP A 140 -0.11 18.74 -16.07
N GLU A 141 0.32 18.15 -14.93
CA GLU A 141 1.03 16.86 -14.83
C GLU A 141 2.40 16.78 -15.57
N VAL A 142 2.87 17.92 -16.09
CA VAL A 142 4.22 18.04 -16.68
C VAL A 142 5.05 19.03 -15.88
N ASP A 143 4.53 20.24 -15.69
CA ASP A 143 5.21 21.31 -14.98
C ASP A 143 4.75 21.43 -13.53
N PHE A 144 3.48 21.13 -13.26
CA PHE A 144 2.87 21.22 -11.93
C PHE A 144 1.71 20.24 -11.75
N THR A 145 1.35 20.01 -10.48
CA THR A 145 0.21 19.18 -10.07
C THR A 145 -0.40 19.69 -8.77
N TYR A 146 -1.48 19.06 -8.29
CA TYR A 146 -1.97 19.31 -6.93
C TYR A 146 -0.99 18.79 -5.87
N LEU A 147 -0.96 19.46 -4.72
CA LEU A 147 -0.67 18.78 -3.46
C LEU A 147 -1.96 18.20 -2.93
N SER A 148 -1.99 16.89 -2.69
CA SER A 148 -3.17 16.27 -2.07
C SER A 148 -3.51 16.96 -0.76
N GLN A 149 -4.79 17.07 -0.46
CA GLN A 149 -5.35 17.84 0.66
C GLN A 149 -5.22 19.37 0.51
N THR A 150 -4.91 19.89 -0.69
CA THR A 150 -5.06 21.33 -0.97
C THR A 150 -6.52 21.76 -0.87
N ASP A 151 -6.76 23.03 -0.59
CA ASP A 151 -8.12 23.62 -0.66
C ASP A 151 -8.42 24.15 -2.07
N ALA A 152 -9.71 24.25 -2.43
CA ALA A 152 -10.15 24.86 -3.67
C ALA A 152 -9.89 26.38 -3.67
N GLY A 153 -9.55 26.94 -4.84
CA GLY A 153 -9.38 28.38 -4.96
C GLY A 153 -9.03 28.86 -6.36
N ASP A 154 -9.31 30.12 -6.64
CA ASP A 154 -8.89 30.83 -7.86
C ASP A 154 -8.24 32.15 -7.42
N VAL A 155 -6.92 32.20 -7.51
CA VAL A 155 -6.10 33.29 -6.98
C VAL A 155 -5.26 33.88 -8.09
N THR A 156 -5.30 35.21 -8.24
CA THR A 156 -4.36 35.94 -9.09
C THR A 156 -3.64 36.99 -8.24
N ALA A 157 -2.35 36.82 -8.04
CA ALA A 157 -1.55 37.69 -7.17
C ALA A 157 -0.07 37.76 -7.57
N ALA A 158 0.63 38.73 -6.99
CA ALA A 158 2.09 38.79 -7.06
C ALA A 158 2.72 37.57 -6.35
N VAL A 159 3.87 37.14 -6.86
CA VAL A 159 4.63 36.03 -6.26
C VAL A 159 5.73 36.56 -5.35
N ALA A 160 5.80 36.01 -4.14
CA ALA A 160 6.84 36.31 -3.20
C ALA A 160 7.65 35.03 -2.88
N PRO A 161 8.89 34.90 -3.38
CA PRO A 161 9.81 33.84 -2.97
C PRO A 161 10.18 33.94 -1.49
N VAL A 162 10.21 32.80 -0.78
CA VAL A 162 10.48 32.76 0.66
C VAL A 162 11.63 31.79 0.92
N ASP A 163 12.74 32.29 1.43
CA ASP A 163 13.95 31.54 1.84
C ASP A 163 14.38 30.45 0.87
N ILE A 164 14.59 30.80 -0.41
CA ILE A 164 14.90 29.86 -1.47
C ILE A 164 16.40 29.62 -1.57
N ALA A 165 16.82 28.34 -1.54
CA ALA A 165 18.20 27.88 -1.68
C ALA A 165 18.36 27.05 -2.96
N LEU A 166 18.81 27.68 -4.06
CA LEU A 166 18.95 27.01 -5.36
C LEU A 166 20.32 26.30 -5.51
N GLY A 167 20.36 25.30 -6.37
CA GLY A 167 21.55 24.59 -6.78
C GLY A 167 21.66 23.18 -6.22
N ALA A 168 22.57 22.39 -6.84
CA ALA A 168 22.82 21.01 -6.43
C ALA A 168 23.36 20.93 -4.99
N GLY A 169 22.92 19.97 -4.22
CA GLY A 169 23.34 19.75 -2.83
C GLY A 169 22.81 20.82 -1.83
N ASN A 170 21.79 21.60 -2.23
CA ASN A 170 21.17 22.56 -1.32
C ASN A 170 20.48 21.86 -0.13
N THR A 171 20.35 22.61 0.98
CA THR A 171 19.69 22.15 2.22
C THR A 171 18.54 23.09 2.56
N SER A 172 17.59 23.26 1.63
CA SER A 172 16.49 24.20 1.77
C SER A 172 15.67 23.97 3.05
N SER A 173 15.43 25.05 3.79
CA SER A 173 14.46 25.13 4.89
C SER A 173 13.27 26.04 4.55
N SER A 174 13.15 26.47 3.31
CA SER A 174 12.16 27.43 2.81
C SER A 174 10.77 27.20 3.41
N GLY A 175 10.27 28.18 4.14
CA GLY A 175 8.95 28.18 4.78
C GLY A 175 8.78 27.25 5.98
N CYS A 176 9.88 26.70 6.53
CA CYS A 176 9.81 25.82 7.69
C CYS A 176 9.55 26.58 9.00
N GLU A 177 10.09 27.79 9.11
CA GLU A 177 9.96 28.64 10.28
C GLU A 177 9.06 29.85 9.98
N ALA A 178 8.31 30.31 10.99
CA ALA A 178 7.47 31.49 10.83
C ALA A 178 8.28 32.76 10.50
N GLU A 179 9.53 32.80 10.93
CA GLU A 179 10.48 33.86 10.70
C GLU A 179 10.87 34.03 9.23
N ASP A 180 10.78 32.96 8.42
CA ASP A 180 11.04 32.99 6.97
C ASP A 180 10.11 33.97 6.26
N PHE A 181 8.93 34.18 6.83
CA PHE A 181 7.92 35.10 6.31
C PHE A 181 8.02 36.52 6.83
N ALA A 182 9.15 36.87 7.49
CA ALA A 182 9.34 38.25 7.97
C ALA A 182 9.28 39.26 6.82
N GLY A 183 8.26 40.12 6.81
CA GLY A 183 8.03 41.09 5.73
C GLY A 183 7.32 40.54 4.49
N PHE A 184 6.78 39.33 4.57
CA PHE A 184 6.00 38.76 3.48
C PHE A 184 4.80 39.65 3.13
N PRO A 185 4.57 39.98 1.86
CA PRO A 185 3.46 40.86 1.46
C PRO A 185 2.15 40.05 1.47
N ALA A 186 1.32 40.29 2.49
CA ALA A 186 0.03 39.62 2.62
C ALA A 186 -0.82 39.76 1.33
N GLY A 187 -1.54 38.68 0.96
CA GLY A 187 -2.29 38.59 -0.28
C GLY A 187 -1.47 38.14 -1.51
N SER A 188 -0.17 37.92 -1.35
CA SER A 188 0.69 37.35 -2.40
C SER A 188 0.60 35.83 -2.42
N ILE A 189 1.02 35.20 -3.53
CA ILE A 189 1.29 33.77 -3.64
C ILE A 189 2.70 33.53 -3.08
N ALA A 190 2.82 32.68 -2.06
CA ALA A 190 4.12 32.27 -1.54
C ALA A 190 4.75 31.23 -2.49
N LEU A 191 5.99 31.47 -2.91
CA LEU A 191 6.79 30.50 -3.66
C LEU A 191 7.80 29.87 -2.70
N LEU A 192 7.66 28.57 -2.45
CA LEU A 192 8.43 27.81 -1.47
C LEU A 192 9.19 26.68 -2.16
N GLN A 193 10.31 26.27 -1.57
CA GLN A 193 11.10 25.13 -2.03
C GLN A 193 10.92 23.94 -1.08
N ARG A 194 10.79 22.73 -1.63
CA ARG A 194 10.89 21.49 -0.85
C ARG A 194 12.22 21.45 -0.08
N GLY A 195 12.26 20.78 1.08
CA GLY A 195 13.48 20.69 1.90
C GLY A 195 13.24 20.00 3.23
N ALA A 196 13.67 20.63 4.32
CA ALA A 196 13.83 20.00 5.63
C ALA A 196 12.52 19.66 6.36
N CYS A 197 11.40 20.34 6.09
CA CYS A 197 10.13 20.11 6.83
C CYS A 197 8.98 19.71 5.91
N ASN A 198 7.91 19.20 6.52
CA ASN A 198 6.70 18.76 5.83
C ASN A 198 6.02 19.91 5.07
N PHE A 199 5.37 19.58 3.95
CA PHE A 199 4.65 20.55 3.11
C PHE A 199 3.52 21.25 3.86
N ALA A 200 2.83 20.55 4.78
CA ALA A 200 1.80 21.16 5.62
C ALA A 200 2.35 22.33 6.45
N ILE A 201 3.51 22.15 7.11
CA ILE A 201 4.15 23.19 7.91
C ILE A 201 4.44 24.42 7.05
N LYS A 202 5.01 24.21 5.85
CA LYS A 202 5.31 25.30 4.91
C LYS A 202 4.06 26.06 4.50
N ALA A 203 2.99 25.31 4.11
CA ALA A 203 1.74 25.89 3.67
C ALA A 203 0.98 26.60 4.80
N GLU A 204 0.99 26.05 6.02
CA GLU A 204 0.38 26.67 7.20
C GLU A 204 1.12 27.93 7.63
N ASN A 205 2.46 27.94 7.61
CA ASN A 205 3.25 29.14 7.87
C ASN A 205 2.95 30.22 6.84
N ALA A 206 2.83 29.88 5.55
CA ALA A 206 2.44 30.81 4.50
C ALA A 206 1.03 31.36 4.72
N ALA A 207 0.05 30.50 5.04
CA ALA A 207 -1.32 30.91 5.36
C ALA A 207 -1.38 31.86 6.56
N ASN A 208 -0.64 31.53 7.63
CA ASN A 208 -0.53 32.36 8.82
C ASN A 208 0.14 33.73 8.54
N ALA A 209 1.03 33.79 7.54
CA ALA A 209 1.64 35.03 7.06
C ALA A 209 0.72 35.82 6.12
N GLY A 210 -0.46 35.31 5.80
CA GLY A 210 -1.46 35.96 4.95
C GLY A 210 -1.28 35.70 3.45
N ALA A 211 -0.63 34.60 3.06
CA ALA A 211 -0.57 34.19 1.65
C ALA A 211 -1.97 33.88 1.11
N ALA A 212 -2.23 34.28 -0.13
CA ALA A 212 -3.48 33.96 -0.83
C ALA A 212 -3.46 32.56 -1.46
N GLY A 213 -2.27 32.01 -1.70
CA GLY A 213 -2.02 30.67 -2.21
C GLY A 213 -0.55 30.34 -2.12
N VAL A 214 -0.19 29.08 -2.39
CA VAL A 214 1.18 28.59 -2.30
C VAL A 214 1.55 27.77 -3.52
N VAL A 215 2.74 27.98 -4.05
CA VAL A 215 3.40 27.08 -4.99
C VAL A 215 4.64 26.53 -4.28
N ILE A 216 4.69 25.22 -4.07
CA ILE A 216 5.88 24.53 -3.57
C ILE A 216 6.55 23.81 -4.73
N PHE A 217 7.82 24.07 -4.99
CA PHE A 217 8.55 23.36 -6.04
C PHE A 217 9.58 22.39 -5.47
N ASN A 218 9.94 21.37 -6.26
CA ASN A 218 10.87 20.32 -5.82
C ASN A 218 12.24 20.89 -5.47
N GLN A 219 13.01 20.17 -4.65
CA GLN A 219 14.24 20.70 -4.04
C GLN A 219 15.39 20.91 -5.02
N GLY A 220 15.58 19.95 -5.98
CA GLY A 220 16.64 20.00 -6.97
C GLY A 220 18.05 19.89 -6.41
N ASP A 221 18.21 19.34 -5.21
CA ASP A 221 19.50 19.03 -4.60
C ASP A 221 20.20 17.86 -5.32
N THR A 222 19.40 16.94 -5.89
CA THR A 222 19.78 15.80 -6.73
C THR A 222 18.93 15.74 -8.00
N GLU A 223 19.33 14.96 -9.01
CA GLU A 223 18.61 14.88 -10.29
C GLU A 223 17.20 14.24 -10.13
N ASP A 224 17.09 13.22 -9.29
CA ASP A 224 15.82 12.55 -8.97
C ASP A 224 14.84 13.44 -8.19
N ARG A 225 15.30 14.55 -7.64
CA ARG A 225 14.47 15.53 -6.91
C ARG A 225 14.18 16.80 -7.73
N LYS A 226 14.05 16.67 -9.04
CA LYS A 226 13.67 17.78 -9.94
C LYS A 226 12.26 17.67 -10.53
N GLY A 227 11.78 16.45 -10.74
CA GLY A 227 10.48 16.17 -11.34
C GLY A 227 9.27 16.45 -10.43
N LEU A 228 8.08 16.14 -10.92
CA LEU A 228 6.88 16.10 -10.10
C LEU A 228 6.93 14.88 -9.16
N ILE A 229 6.21 15.00 -8.06
CA ILE A 229 6.02 13.94 -7.07
C ILE A 229 4.57 13.94 -6.61
N ASN A 230 4.10 12.82 -6.12
CA ASN A 230 2.82 12.76 -5.40
C ASN A 230 3.03 13.30 -3.99
N ALA A 231 2.77 14.58 -3.81
CA ALA A 231 2.93 15.28 -2.54
C ALA A 231 1.60 15.44 -1.81
N THR A 232 1.63 15.37 -0.49
CA THR A 232 0.44 15.59 0.36
C THR A 232 0.70 16.61 1.46
N LEU A 233 -0.33 17.38 1.78
CA LEU A 233 -0.38 18.20 2.98
C LEU A 233 -0.80 17.39 4.22
N GLY A 234 -1.31 16.16 3.99
CA GLY A 234 -1.79 15.28 5.06
C GLY A 234 -3.18 15.66 5.61
N ASP A 235 -3.81 14.69 6.27
CA ASP A 235 -5.18 14.79 6.77
C ASP A 235 -5.40 15.96 7.77
N ALA A 236 -4.36 16.31 8.53
CA ALA A 236 -4.43 17.34 9.55
C ALA A 236 -4.28 18.77 9.01
N TYR A 237 -3.93 18.98 7.75
CA TYR A 237 -3.73 20.30 7.17
C TYR A 237 -4.96 21.21 7.36
N ALA A 238 -4.74 22.43 7.80
CA ALA A 238 -5.81 23.40 8.12
C ALA A 238 -5.55 24.82 7.58
N GLY A 239 -4.65 24.97 6.60
CA GLY A 239 -4.27 26.29 6.07
C GLY A 239 -5.35 27.03 5.31
N GLY A 240 -6.32 26.33 4.69
CA GLY A 240 -7.49 26.94 4.05
C GLY A 240 -7.19 27.74 2.78
N ILE A 241 -6.07 27.48 2.11
CA ILE A 241 -5.64 28.15 0.88
C ILE A 241 -5.21 27.14 -0.20
N PRO A 242 -5.30 27.47 -1.51
CA PRO A 242 -4.85 26.61 -2.57
C PRO A 242 -3.33 26.42 -2.56
N VAL A 243 -2.88 25.18 -2.75
CA VAL A 243 -1.47 24.79 -2.80
C VAL A 243 -1.22 23.91 -4.02
N LEU A 244 -0.24 24.29 -4.84
CA LEU A 244 0.23 23.50 -5.98
C LEU A 244 1.67 23.04 -5.77
N PHE A 245 2.02 21.89 -6.36
CA PHE A 245 3.38 21.41 -6.44
C PHE A 245 3.93 21.59 -7.86
N ALA A 246 5.20 22.01 -7.98
CA ALA A 246 5.84 22.29 -9.26
C ALA A 246 7.19 21.57 -9.39
N THR A 247 7.64 21.37 -10.63
CA THR A 247 8.99 20.90 -10.92
C THR A 247 10.03 21.91 -10.43
N TYR A 248 11.25 21.42 -10.17
CA TYR A 248 12.37 22.30 -9.80
C TYR A 248 12.64 23.39 -10.85
N ASP A 249 12.68 22.99 -12.13
CA ASP A 249 13.00 23.93 -13.21
C ASP A 249 11.95 25.03 -13.36
N LEU A 250 10.66 24.69 -13.21
CA LEU A 250 9.61 25.71 -13.15
C LEU A 250 9.81 26.62 -11.93
N GLY A 251 10.02 26.05 -10.75
CA GLY A 251 10.23 26.82 -9.51
C GLY A 251 11.38 27.81 -9.59
N VAL A 252 12.53 27.39 -10.18
CA VAL A 252 13.66 28.27 -10.45
C VAL A 252 13.28 29.42 -11.38
N GLY A 253 12.57 29.12 -12.47
CA GLY A 253 12.09 30.13 -13.42
C GLY A 253 11.17 31.17 -12.75
N LEU A 254 10.24 30.70 -11.93
CA LEU A 254 9.33 31.55 -11.17
C LEU A 254 10.08 32.44 -10.16
N ALA A 255 11.05 31.86 -9.42
CA ALA A 255 11.83 32.60 -8.41
C ALA A 255 12.72 33.69 -9.01
N GLN A 256 13.17 33.51 -10.25
CA GLN A 256 14.06 34.46 -10.94
C GLN A 256 13.32 35.53 -11.74
N THR A 257 11.99 35.39 -11.89
CA THR A 257 11.19 36.35 -12.67
C THR A 257 10.78 37.55 -11.81
N ALA A 258 11.29 38.71 -12.13
CA ALA A 258 10.94 39.95 -11.44
C ALA A 258 9.48 40.36 -11.72
N GLU A 259 8.80 40.95 -10.73
CA GLU A 259 7.43 41.43 -10.82
C GLU A 259 6.43 40.37 -11.32
N LEU A 260 6.72 39.08 -11.01
CA LEU A 260 5.88 37.95 -11.40
C LEU A 260 4.52 38.02 -10.76
N GLN A 261 3.46 37.86 -11.57
CA GLN A 261 2.11 37.60 -11.10
C GLN A 261 1.64 36.26 -11.67
N LEU A 262 1.10 35.41 -10.82
CA LEU A 262 0.52 34.12 -11.20
C LEU A 262 -1.00 34.13 -10.99
N ARG A 263 -1.71 33.42 -11.86
CA ARG A 263 -3.01 32.85 -11.57
C ARG A 263 -2.84 31.39 -11.27
N MET A 264 -3.39 30.94 -10.13
CA MET A 264 -3.50 29.55 -9.75
C MET A 264 -4.96 29.20 -9.47
N PHE A 265 -5.40 28.05 -9.99
CA PHE A 265 -6.75 27.53 -9.80
C PHE A 265 -6.67 26.07 -9.38
N THR A 266 -7.37 25.74 -8.32
CA THR A 266 -7.52 24.37 -7.79
C THR A 266 -8.99 24.02 -7.75
N ASP A 267 -9.37 22.98 -8.52
CA ASP A 267 -10.75 22.47 -8.59
C ASP A 267 -10.83 21.14 -7.85
N VAL A 268 -11.06 21.24 -6.56
CA VAL A 268 -11.05 20.09 -5.65
C VAL A 268 -12.21 20.18 -4.67
N VAL A 269 -12.71 19.04 -4.23
CA VAL A 269 -13.56 18.92 -3.06
C VAL A 269 -12.72 18.32 -1.94
N ARG A 270 -12.63 19.05 -0.84
CA ARG A 270 -11.99 18.60 0.39
C ARG A 270 -12.96 18.76 1.53
N GLU A 271 -13.26 17.67 2.22
CA GLU A 271 -14.19 17.69 3.34
C GLU A 271 -13.81 16.70 4.43
N ARG A 272 -14.05 17.05 5.67
CA ARG A 272 -13.96 16.10 6.78
C ARG A 272 -15.22 15.26 6.84
N THR A 273 -15.05 13.96 6.66
CA THR A 273 -16.13 12.99 6.65
C THR A 273 -15.77 11.75 7.46
N GLN A 274 -16.56 10.71 7.37
CA GLN A 274 -16.32 9.41 8.01
C GLN A 274 -16.41 8.29 6.98
N THR A 275 -15.58 7.29 7.16
CA THR A 275 -15.66 6.02 6.45
C THR A 275 -15.46 4.86 7.42
N HIS A 276 -15.30 3.63 6.94
CA HIS A 276 -15.26 2.45 7.77
C HIS A 276 -14.17 1.49 7.35
N ASN A 277 -13.49 0.90 8.34
CA ASN A 277 -12.82 -0.39 8.18
C ASN A 277 -13.83 -1.51 8.37
N LEU A 278 -13.63 -2.62 7.67
CA LEU A 278 -14.36 -3.86 7.91
C LEU A 278 -13.41 -4.91 8.48
N VAL A 279 -13.77 -5.48 9.63
CA VAL A 279 -13.00 -6.54 10.28
C VAL A 279 -13.88 -7.76 10.48
N ALA A 280 -13.36 -8.94 10.11
CA ALA A 280 -14.06 -10.21 10.28
C ALA A 280 -13.16 -11.23 10.99
N GLU A 281 -13.73 -11.98 11.93
CA GLU A 281 -12.98 -12.96 12.68
C GLU A 281 -13.51 -14.38 12.48
N SER A 282 -12.58 -15.35 12.45
CA SER A 282 -12.91 -16.76 12.47
C SER A 282 -13.65 -17.12 13.76
N LYS A 283 -14.64 -18.01 13.65
CA LYS A 283 -15.42 -18.48 14.80
C LYS A 283 -14.56 -19.21 15.84
N HIS A 284 -13.51 -19.89 15.39
CA HIS A 284 -12.61 -20.71 16.21
C HIS A 284 -11.20 -20.11 16.18
N GLY A 285 -10.30 -20.66 16.98
CA GLY A 285 -8.91 -20.23 17.12
C GLY A 285 -8.65 -19.53 18.45
N ASN A 286 -7.39 -19.53 18.87
CA ASN A 286 -6.95 -18.90 20.10
C ASN A 286 -7.01 -17.37 19.97
N PRO A 287 -7.87 -16.67 20.73
CA PRO A 287 -8.01 -15.21 20.63
C PRO A 287 -6.78 -14.44 21.14
N ASN A 288 -5.86 -15.11 21.85
CA ASN A 288 -4.60 -14.50 22.30
C ASN A 288 -3.44 -14.76 21.33
N ASN A 289 -3.71 -15.37 20.19
CA ASN A 289 -2.74 -15.59 19.11
C ASN A 289 -3.46 -15.35 17.77
N VAL A 290 -3.37 -14.14 17.25
CA VAL A 290 -4.11 -13.68 16.09
C VAL A 290 -3.18 -13.61 14.88
N VAL A 291 -3.57 -14.26 13.80
CA VAL A 291 -2.99 -14.07 12.46
C VAL A 291 -3.97 -13.21 11.68
N MET A 292 -3.51 -12.05 11.29
CA MET A 292 -4.32 -11.07 10.60
C MET A 292 -3.90 -10.97 9.13
N ALA A 293 -4.86 -10.85 8.23
CA ALA A 293 -4.64 -10.61 6.81
C ALA A 293 -5.50 -9.43 6.37
N GLY A 294 -4.92 -8.52 5.60
CA GLY A 294 -5.59 -7.28 5.19
C GLY A 294 -5.31 -6.89 3.75
N ALA A 295 -6.21 -6.07 3.22
CA ALA A 295 -6.15 -5.42 1.93
C ALA A 295 -7.02 -4.17 1.99
N HIS A 296 -6.66 -3.07 1.32
CA HIS A 296 -7.59 -1.94 1.28
C HIS A 296 -8.75 -2.18 0.30
N LEU A 297 -9.83 -1.47 0.52
CA LEU A 297 -11.09 -1.68 -0.21
C LEU A 297 -11.43 -0.49 -1.10
N ASP A 298 -10.94 0.68 -0.76
CA ASP A 298 -11.11 1.88 -1.57
C ASP A 298 -10.28 1.85 -2.85
N SER A 299 -10.55 2.75 -3.74
CA SER A 299 -9.76 3.09 -4.91
C SER A 299 -9.45 4.58 -4.89
N VAL A 300 -8.53 5.02 -5.74
CA VAL A 300 -8.43 6.44 -6.10
C VAL A 300 -9.73 6.95 -6.70
N PHE A 301 -9.90 8.27 -6.72
CA PHE A 301 -11.08 8.92 -7.31
C PHE A 301 -11.13 8.77 -8.82
N GLU A 302 -10.00 8.67 -9.49
CA GLU A 302 -9.82 8.64 -10.94
C GLU A 302 -10.28 7.35 -11.60
N GLY A 303 -10.39 6.24 -10.83
CA GLY A 303 -10.67 4.94 -11.42
C GLY A 303 -11.32 3.91 -10.50
N ALA A 304 -11.67 2.79 -11.12
CA ALA A 304 -12.32 1.68 -10.43
C ALA A 304 -11.39 0.92 -9.47
N GLY A 305 -10.07 1.05 -9.61
CA GLY A 305 -9.08 0.40 -8.75
C GLY A 305 -9.23 -1.13 -8.75
N ILE A 306 -9.18 -1.78 -9.92
CA ILE A 306 -9.45 -3.22 -10.00
C ILE A 306 -8.20 -4.03 -9.71
N ASN A 307 -7.01 -3.54 -10.07
CA ASN A 307 -5.77 -4.09 -9.54
C ASN A 307 -5.45 -3.44 -8.18
N ASP A 308 -5.56 -2.12 -8.10
CA ASP A 308 -5.28 -1.33 -6.90
C ASP A 308 -6.58 -0.90 -6.17
N ASN A 309 -7.02 -1.53 -5.08
CA ASN A 309 -6.58 -2.85 -4.63
C ASN A 309 -7.76 -3.84 -4.70
N GLY A 310 -8.43 -3.83 -5.86
CA GLY A 310 -9.45 -4.85 -6.17
C GLY A 310 -8.88 -6.26 -6.12
N SER A 311 -7.65 -6.45 -6.63
CA SER A 311 -6.99 -7.76 -6.72
C SER A 311 -6.74 -8.38 -5.34
N GLY A 312 -6.05 -7.68 -4.44
CA GLY A 312 -5.79 -8.15 -3.08
C GLY A 312 -7.08 -8.33 -2.28
N SER A 313 -7.97 -7.34 -2.32
CA SER A 313 -9.23 -7.38 -1.55
C SER A 313 -10.20 -8.46 -2.03
N ALA A 314 -10.22 -8.79 -3.34
CA ALA A 314 -11.02 -9.90 -3.89
C ALA A 314 -10.45 -11.27 -3.51
N ALA A 315 -9.12 -11.43 -3.63
CA ALA A 315 -8.45 -12.67 -3.23
C ALA A 315 -8.60 -12.93 -1.73
N LEU A 316 -8.51 -11.88 -0.90
CA LEU A 316 -8.73 -11.97 0.54
C LEU A 316 -10.18 -12.41 0.86
N LEU A 317 -11.17 -11.92 0.10
CA LEU A 317 -12.57 -12.31 0.28
C LEU A 317 -12.79 -13.78 -0.08
N GLU A 318 -12.23 -14.24 -1.21
CA GLU A 318 -12.30 -15.66 -1.58
C GLU A 318 -11.59 -16.53 -0.54
N LEU A 319 -10.41 -16.13 -0.06
CA LEU A 319 -9.69 -16.82 1.00
C LEU A 319 -10.55 -16.98 2.27
N ALA A 320 -11.17 -15.90 2.72
CA ALA A 320 -12.08 -15.94 3.87
C ALA A 320 -13.25 -16.89 3.63
N VAL A 321 -13.86 -16.85 2.43
CA VAL A 321 -14.94 -17.77 2.06
C VAL A 321 -14.48 -19.23 2.08
N GLN A 322 -13.27 -19.53 1.61
CA GLN A 322 -12.72 -20.88 1.63
C GLN A 322 -12.39 -21.35 3.06
N LEU A 323 -11.97 -20.45 3.94
CA LEU A 323 -11.63 -20.77 5.34
C LEU A 323 -12.84 -20.84 6.30
N ARG A 324 -14.04 -20.48 5.86
CA ARG A 324 -15.26 -20.36 6.72
C ARG A 324 -15.60 -21.56 7.59
N LYS A 325 -15.20 -22.77 7.17
CA LYS A 325 -15.46 -24.03 7.91
C LYS A 325 -14.23 -24.62 8.57
N VAL A 326 -13.07 -24.00 8.37
CA VAL A 326 -11.83 -24.44 8.99
C VAL A 326 -11.87 -24.10 10.48
N ARG A 327 -11.26 -24.98 11.27
CA ARG A 327 -11.04 -24.76 12.71
C ARG A 327 -9.55 -24.48 12.92
N PRO A 328 -9.11 -23.24 12.81
CA PRO A 328 -7.72 -22.89 13.02
C PRO A 328 -7.33 -23.04 14.49
N ASN A 329 -6.05 -23.27 14.76
CA ASN A 329 -5.52 -23.21 16.11
C ASN A 329 -5.38 -21.76 16.58
N ASN A 330 -4.97 -20.87 15.69
CA ASN A 330 -4.82 -19.44 15.92
C ASN A 330 -6.05 -18.70 15.40
N LYS A 331 -6.44 -17.59 16.03
CA LYS A 331 -7.53 -16.75 15.56
C LYS A 331 -7.14 -16.14 14.21
N LEU A 332 -8.00 -16.31 13.21
CA LEU A 332 -7.88 -15.59 11.94
C LEU A 332 -8.70 -14.30 12.01
N ARG A 333 -8.08 -13.20 11.64
CA ARG A 333 -8.72 -11.90 11.49
C ARG A 333 -8.46 -11.39 10.09
N PHE A 334 -9.53 -11.04 9.38
CA PHE A 334 -9.47 -10.46 8.04
C PHE A 334 -9.88 -9.00 8.12
N ALA A 335 -9.18 -8.13 7.42
CA ALA A 335 -9.51 -6.71 7.38
C ALA A 335 -9.59 -6.19 5.94
N TRP A 336 -10.58 -5.33 5.71
CA TRP A 336 -10.68 -4.49 4.52
C TRP A 336 -10.61 -3.06 4.99
N TRP A 337 -9.51 -2.41 4.61
CA TRP A 337 -9.23 -1.04 5.05
C TRP A 337 -9.94 -0.03 4.17
N GLY A 338 -10.30 1.09 4.74
CA GLY A 338 -10.81 2.24 4.01
C GLY A 338 -9.85 3.41 4.08
N ALA A 339 -9.90 4.29 3.09
CA ALA A 339 -9.07 5.47 2.99
C ALA A 339 -7.55 5.18 3.06
N GLU A 340 -7.13 4.06 2.47
CA GLU A 340 -5.72 3.77 2.22
C GLU A 340 -5.16 4.82 1.28
N GLU A 341 -5.85 5.08 0.18
CA GLU A 341 -5.55 6.04 -0.87
C GLU A 341 -5.50 7.51 -0.37
N SER A 342 -6.02 7.74 0.83
CA SER A 342 -5.93 9.04 1.52
C SER A 342 -4.73 9.13 2.46
N GLY A 343 -3.83 8.14 2.44
CA GLY A 343 -2.60 8.07 3.24
C GLY A 343 -2.69 7.09 4.40
N LEU A 344 -3.11 5.86 4.14
CA LEU A 344 -3.16 4.72 5.08
C LEU A 344 -4.05 4.98 6.31
N VAL A 345 -5.10 5.83 6.15
CA VAL A 345 -5.84 6.36 7.31
C VAL A 345 -6.53 5.25 8.09
N GLY A 346 -7.18 4.31 7.40
CA GLY A 346 -7.97 3.28 8.05
C GLY A 346 -7.14 2.27 8.83
N SER A 347 -6.09 1.73 8.25
CA SER A 347 -5.19 0.77 8.91
C SER A 347 -4.44 1.42 10.07
N THR A 348 -3.95 2.65 9.88
CA THR A 348 -3.31 3.46 10.93
C THR A 348 -4.25 3.67 12.10
N TYR A 349 -5.47 4.16 11.82
CA TYR A 349 -6.49 4.36 12.84
C TYR A 349 -6.81 3.06 13.59
N TYR A 350 -6.96 1.95 12.87
CA TYR A 350 -7.24 0.66 13.52
C TYR A 350 -6.15 0.29 14.52
N VAL A 351 -4.89 0.32 14.11
CA VAL A 351 -3.77 -0.09 14.97
C VAL A 351 -3.60 0.88 16.14
N GLU A 352 -3.69 2.20 15.93
CA GLU A 352 -3.57 3.21 16.98
C GLU A 352 -4.64 3.08 18.05
N GLN A 353 -5.87 2.72 17.67
CA GLN A 353 -6.98 2.55 18.62
C GLN A 353 -6.91 1.24 19.41
N LEU A 354 -6.05 0.29 19.03
CA LEU A 354 -5.89 -0.94 19.80
C LEU A 354 -5.15 -0.68 21.11
N PRO A 355 -5.68 -1.15 22.26
CA PRO A 355 -4.92 -1.19 23.50
C PRO A 355 -3.65 -2.06 23.35
N PRO A 356 -2.57 -1.79 24.11
CA PRO A 356 -1.31 -2.55 24.02
C PRO A 356 -1.51 -4.06 24.16
N GLU A 357 -2.42 -4.50 25.03
CA GLU A 357 -2.76 -5.92 25.22
C GLU A 357 -3.44 -6.55 24.00
N GLU A 358 -4.19 -5.79 23.20
CA GLU A 358 -4.79 -6.28 21.95
C GLU A 358 -3.75 -6.31 20.82
N LYS A 359 -2.87 -5.30 20.73
CA LYS A 359 -1.73 -5.30 19.81
C LYS A 359 -0.83 -6.53 20.04
N ALA A 360 -0.53 -6.84 21.29
CA ALA A 360 0.32 -7.98 21.66
C ALA A 360 -0.26 -9.35 21.27
N LYS A 361 -1.56 -9.44 20.99
CA LYS A 361 -2.21 -10.67 20.49
C LYS A 361 -1.98 -10.88 19.00
N ILE A 362 -1.71 -9.82 18.23
CA ILE A 362 -1.47 -9.92 16.79
C ILE A 362 -0.04 -10.43 16.58
N LYS A 363 0.09 -11.66 16.09
CA LYS A 363 1.37 -12.33 15.86
C LYS A 363 1.92 -12.09 14.47
N ALA A 364 1.04 -11.86 13.52
CA ALA A 364 1.39 -11.56 12.15
C ALA A 364 0.32 -10.70 11.51
N TYR A 365 0.74 -9.75 10.70
CA TYR A 365 -0.09 -9.05 9.72
C TYR A 365 0.39 -9.41 8.31
N LEU A 366 -0.51 -9.90 7.48
CA LEU A 366 -0.26 -10.24 6.08
C LEU A 366 -0.93 -9.18 5.21
N ASN A 367 -0.14 -8.43 4.46
CA ASN A 367 -0.60 -7.37 3.58
C ASN A 367 -0.70 -7.85 2.15
N PHE A 368 -1.81 -7.57 1.48
CA PHE A 368 -2.03 -7.96 0.10
C PHE A 368 -2.53 -6.77 -0.70
N ASP A 369 -1.62 -6.20 -1.47
CA ASP A 369 -1.85 -5.02 -2.25
C ASP A 369 -1.33 -5.24 -3.67
N MET A 370 -2.17 -4.91 -4.69
CA MET A 370 -1.82 -5.05 -6.10
C MET A 370 -1.16 -6.38 -6.45
N ILE A 371 -1.89 -7.49 -6.33
CA ILE A 371 -1.35 -8.85 -6.52
C ILE A 371 -1.54 -9.41 -7.95
N ALA A 372 -1.95 -8.58 -8.90
CA ALA A 372 -2.31 -8.99 -10.26
C ALA A 372 -1.95 -7.99 -11.35
N SER A 373 -0.88 -7.23 -11.18
CA SER A 373 -0.42 -6.22 -12.15
C SER A 373 -0.21 -6.81 -13.54
N PRO A 374 -0.59 -6.12 -14.63
CA PRO A 374 -0.59 -6.70 -15.98
C PRO A 374 0.81 -7.03 -16.51
N ASN A 375 1.82 -6.29 -16.06
CA ASN A 375 3.24 -6.51 -16.40
C ASN A 375 4.04 -6.96 -15.18
N PHE A 376 3.48 -7.86 -14.36
CA PHE A 376 3.89 -8.25 -13.02
C PHE A 376 5.34 -8.75 -12.89
N ALA A 377 5.89 -8.61 -11.70
CA ALA A 377 6.88 -9.50 -11.10
C ALA A 377 6.27 -10.10 -9.82
N TYR A 378 6.86 -11.17 -9.27
CA TYR A 378 6.43 -11.70 -7.97
C TYR A 378 7.32 -11.12 -6.88
N PHE A 379 6.78 -10.20 -6.10
CA PHE A 379 7.48 -9.59 -4.98
C PHE A 379 6.96 -10.14 -3.65
N VAL A 380 7.90 -10.32 -2.72
CA VAL A 380 7.66 -10.67 -1.33
C VAL A 380 8.32 -9.59 -0.48
N TYR A 381 7.61 -8.99 0.48
CA TYR A 381 8.22 -7.96 1.33
C TYR A 381 9.48 -8.46 2.02
N ASP A 382 10.59 -7.72 1.89
CA ASP A 382 11.93 -8.00 2.43
C ASP A 382 11.92 -7.86 3.96
N GLY A 383 11.42 -8.89 4.64
CA GLY A 383 11.24 -8.89 6.10
C GLY A 383 12.54 -9.09 6.87
N ASP A 384 13.60 -9.62 6.24
CA ASP A 384 14.92 -9.82 6.87
C ASP A 384 15.94 -8.72 6.49
N GLY A 385 15.56 -7.82 5.57
CA GLY A 385 16.41 -6.72 5.11
C GLY A 385 17.57 -7.16 4.24
N SER A 386 17.52 -8.39 3.69
CA SER A 386 18.65 -8.94 2.92
C SER A 386 18.84 -8.25 1.57
N ASP A 387 17.76 -7.77 0.96
CA ASP A 387 17.79 -7.13 -0.36
C ASP A 387 17.93 -5.61 -0.28
N PHE A 388 17.26 -4.95 0.68
CA PHE A 388 17.19 -3.47 0.78
C PHE A 388 17.76 -2.90 2.08
N GLY A 389 18.10 -3.73 3.06
CA GLY A 389 18.81 -3.32 4.28
C GLY A 389 17.92 -2.82 5.41
N LEU A 390 16.60 -2.69 5.22
CA LEU A 390 15.65 -2.38 6.29
C LEU A 390 15.00 -3.67 6.79
N GLU A 391 15.40 -4.11 7.98
CA GLU A 391 14.82 -5.29 8.63
C GLU A 391 13.43 -4.98 9.22
N GLY A 392 12.46 -5.83 8.96
CA GLY A 392 11.13 -5.78 9.56
C GLY A 392 11.13 -6.12 11.05
N PRO A 393 10.02 -5.87 11.77
CA PRO A 393 9.86 -6.31 13.15
C PRO A 393 10.11 -7.80 13.33
N PRO A 394 10.61 -8.25 14.52
CA PRO A 394 10.91 -9.66 14.77
C PRO A 394 9.74 -10.58 14.41
N GLY A 395 9.98 -11.54 13.53
CA GLY A 395 8.98 -12.43 12.95
C GLY A 395 8.69 -12.17 11.48
N SER A 396 9.02 -10.98 10.95
CA SER A 396 8.79 -10.62 9.55
C SER A 396 9.60 -11.49 8.58
N ALA A 397 10.88 -11.74 8.88
CA ALA A 397 11.72 -12.65 8.09
C ALA A 397 11.17 -14.09 8.02
N ALA A 398 10.45 -14.55 9.04
CA ALA A 398 9.82 -15.88 9.00
C ALA A 398 8.59 -15.88 8.07
N ILE A 399 7.89 -14.75 7.98
CA ILE A 399 6.73 -14.60 7.08
C ILE A 399 7.23 -14.54 5.64
N GLU A 400 8.23 -13.71 5.35
CA GLU A 400 8.90 -13.63 4.06
C GLU A 400 9.32 -15.01 3.58
N LYS A 401 10.09 -15.72 4.40
CA LYS A 401 10.54 -17.07 4.09
C LYS A 401 9.41 -18.05 3.76
N LEU A 402 8.26 -17.97 4.41
CA LEU A 402 7.10 -18.81 4.08
C LEU A 402 6.57 -18.51 2.67
N PHE A 403 6.55 -17.25 2.22
CA PHE A 403 6.16 -16.89 0.87
C PHE A 403 7.20 -17.36 -0.14
N GLU A 404 8.49 -17.13 0.12
CA GLU A 404 9.59 -17.61 -0.74
C GLU A 404 9.57 -19.13 -0.88
N GLU A 405 9.37 -19.87 0.22
CA GLU A 405 9.23 -21.33 0.21
C GLU A 405 8.04 -21.76 -0.67
N TYR A 406 6.92 -21.03 -0.66
CA TYR A 406 5.82 -21.30 -1.55
C TYR A 406 6.23 -21.17 -3.03
N PHE A 407 6.86 -20.04 -3.41
CA PHE A 407 7.32 -19.84 -4.79
C PHE A 407 8.35 -20.88 -5.20
N ALA A 408 9.31 -21.19 -4.33
CA ALA A 408 10.31 -22.24 -4.57
C ALA A 408 9.67 -23.61 -4.76
N LEU A 409 8.67 -24.00 -3.96
CA LEU A 409 7.92 -25.22 -4.11
C LEU A 409 7.15 -25.32 -5.45
N ARG A 410 6.74 -24.15 -5.98
CA ARG A 410 6.09 -24.05 -7.29
C ARG A 410 7.08 -23.99 -8.44
N GLY A 411 8.39 -23.96 -8.15
CA GLY A 411 9.43 -23.74 -9.17
C GLY A 411 9.34 -22.37 -9.83
N LEU A 412 8.79 -21.38 -9.12
CA LEU A 412 8.63 -20.01 -9.56
C LEU A 412 9.68 -19.13 -8.87
N PRO A 413 10.26 -18.17 -9.58
CA PRO A 413 11.09 -17.15 -8.94
C PRO A 413 10.24 -16.13 -8.18
N SER A 414 10.81 -15.54 -7.12
CA SER A 414 10.33 -14.33 -6.47
C SER A 414 11.50 -13.38 -6.24
N GLU A 415 11.21 -12.13 -5.94
CA GLU A 415 12.17 -11.08 -5.59
C GLU A 415 11.73 -10.41 -4.29
N GLY A 416 12.68 -9.88 -3.51
CA GLY A 416 12.35 -9.05 -2.37
C GLY A 416 11.66 -7.76 -2.80
N ASP A 417 10.76 -7.27 -1.96
CA ASP A 417 10.10 -5.97 -2.10
C ASP A 417 10.55 -5.01 -1.01
N GLU A 418 10.93 -3.79 -1.41
CA GLU A 418 11.41 -2.78 -0.47
C GLU A 418 10.31 -2.34 0.49
N ILE A 419 10.62 -2.25 1.77
CA ILE A 419 9.72 -1.70 2.80
C ILE A 419 9.68 -0.17 2.66
N THR A 420 8.72 0.33 1.88
CA THR A 420 8.57 1.75 1.54
C THR A 420 7.52 2.48 2.37
N PHE A 421 6.78 1.77 3.23
CA PHE A 421 5.63 2.28 3.99
C PHE A 421 4.49 2.84 3.11
N ARG A 422 4.34 2.30 1.91
CA ARG A 422 3.34 2.72 0.92
C ARG A 422 2.04 1.91 0.97
N SER A 423 1.89 1.01 1.94
CA SER A 423 0.68 0.21 2.08
C SER A 423 0.36 -0.04 3.55
N ASP A 424 -0.77 -0.63 3.83
CA ASP A 424 -1.41 -0.81 5.14
C ASP A 424 -0.58 -1.56 6.19
N TYR A 425 0.58 -2.09 5.85
CA TYR A 425 1.52 -2.68 6.81
C TYR A 425 2.27 -1.63 7.65
N ALA A 426 2.29 -0.36 7.21
CA ALA A 426 3.16 0.68 7.77
C ALA A 426 2.97 0.88 9.29
N GLN A 427 1.74 0.98 9.78
CA GLN A 427 1.51 1.16 11.22
C GLN A 427 1.76 -0.13 12.02
N PHE A 428 1.54 -1.31 11.42
CA PHE A 428 1.93 -2.58 12.05
C PHE A 428 3.44 -2.67 12.24
N PHE A 429 4.22 -2.29 11.21
CA PHE A 429 5.68 -2.17 11.32
C PHE A 429 6.07 -1.21 12.46
N THR A 430 5.49 -0.01 12.48
CA THR A 430 5.80 1.04 13.47
C THR A 430 5.55 0.58 14.91
N ASP A 431 4.49 -0.21 15.11
CA ASP A 431 4.15 -0.79 16.43
C ASP A 431 4.89 -2.10 16.74
N GLY A 432 5.82 -2.51 15.88
CA GLY A 432 6.66 -3.70 16.12
C GLY A 432 5.92 -5.01 15.92
N ILE A 433 4.82 -5.04 15.17
CA ILE A 433 4.06 -6.24 14.81
C ILE A 433 4.69 -6.86 13.57
N ALA A 434 5.04 -8.16 13.64
CA ALA A 434 5.57 -8.87 12.49
C ALA A 434 4.62 -8.79 11.29
N PHE A 435 5.15 -8.46 10.14
CA PHE A 435 4.37 -8.36 8.90
C PHE A 435 5.10 -9.02 7.73
N GLY A 436 4.37 -9.23 6.66
CA GLY A 436 4.85 -9.68 5.36
C GLY A 436 3.69 -9.70 4.39
N GLY A 437 3.93 -10.08 3.16
CA GLY A 437 2.88 -10.10 2.14
C GLY A 437 3.43 -10.18 0.74
N LEU A 438 2.58 -9.85 -0.23
CA LEU A 438 2.83 -9.96 -1.65
C LEU A 438 2.49 -8.66 -2.37
N PHE A 439 3.24 -8.42 -3.45
CA PHE A 439 3.05 -7.30 -4.36
C PHE A 439 3.39 -7.74 -5.79
N THR A 440 2.93 -7.04 -6.80
CA THR A 440 3.27 -7.35 -8.21
C THR A 440 3.80 -6.15 -9.00
N GLY A 441 3.98 -5.02 -8.32
CA GLY A 441 4.53 -3.79 -8.86
C GLY A 441 3.48 -2.78 -9.31
N ALA A 442 3.83 -1.53 -9.25
CA ALA A 442 3.02 -0.37 -9.62
C ALA A 442 3.67 0.41 -10.78
N GLU A 443 4.08 1.65 -10.54
CA GLU A 443 4.68 2.52 -11.56
C GLU A 443 6.14 2.23 -11.90
N GLU A 444 6.81 1.35 -11.15
CA GLU A 444 8.20 0.99 -11.41
C GLU A 444 8.35 0.34 -12.77
N LEU A 445 9.41 0.71 -13.48
CA LEU A 445 9.68 0.16 -14.80
C LEU A 445 10.26 -1.26 -14.69
N LYS A 446 9.63 -2.20 -15.38
CA LYS A 446 10.10 -3.58 -15.45
C LYS A 446 11.50 -3.64 -16.07
N THR A 447 12.42 -4.34 -15.43
CA THR A 447 13.78 -4.53 -15.95
C THR A 447 13.82 -5.60 -17.04
N GLU A 448 14.94 -5.66 -17.80
CA GLU A 448 15.17 -6.72 -18.77
C GLU A 448 15.29 -8.09 -18.10
N GLU A 449 15.91 -8.15 -16.92
CA GLU A 449 16.01 -9.38 -16.11
C GLU A 449 14.64 -9.86 -15.65
N GLN A 450 13.79 -8.95 -15.20
CA GLN A 450 12.42 -9.27 -14.80
C GLN A 450 11.59 -9.74 -15.99
N ALA A 451 11.72 -9.09 -17.15
CA ALA A 451 11.02 -9.51 -18.37
C ALA A 451 11.49 -10.90 -18.83
N ALA A 452 12.77 -11.21 -18.72
CA ALA A 452 13.29 -12.55 -19.01
C ALA A 452 12.80 -13.61 -18.03
N ARG A 453 12.57 -13.25 -16.76
CA ARG A 453 12.16 -14.14 -15.66
C ARG A 453 10.67 -14.37 -15.58
N TYR A 454 9.87 -13.34 -15.74
CA TYR A 454 8.41 -13.35 -15.55
C TYR A 454 7.61 -13.20 -16.85
N GLY A 455 8.27 -12.84 -17.95
CA GLY A 455 7.62 -12.40 -19.18
C GLY A 455 7.23 -10.93 -19.12
N GLY A 456 6.38 -10.50 -20.03
CA GLY A 456 5.98 -9.10 -20.14
C GLY A 456 6.98 -8.24 -20.91
N THR A 457 6.97 -6.93 -20.69
CA THR A 457 7.74 -5.97 -21.48
C THR A 457 8.63 -5.11 -20.57
N ALA A 458 9.94 -5.15 -20.81
CA ALA A 458 10.90 -4.29 -20.13
C ALA A 458 10.71 -2.80 -20.54
N GLY A 459 11.03 -1.89 -19.63
CA GLY A 459 11.00 -0.44 -19.88
C GLY A 459 9.62 0.20 -19.84
N ILE A 460 8.58 -0.57 -19.50
CA ILE A 460 7.25 -0.03 -19.16
C ILE A 460 6.92 -0.37 -17.71
N ALA A 461 5.99 0.37 -17.13
CA ALA A 461 5.56 0.15 -15.76
C ALA A 461 5.07 -1.28 -15.52
N LEU A 462 5.24 -1.78 -14.30
CA LEU A 462 4.67 -3.05 -13.88
C LEU A 462 3.13 -2.99 -13.90
N ASP A 463 2.57 -1.86 -13.50
CA ASP A 463 1.17 -1.49 -13.75
C ASP A 463 1.07 -0.12 -14.44
N PRO A 464 0.89 -0.07 -15.77
CA PRO A 464 0.74 1.20 -16.50
C PRO A 464 -0.54 1.97 -16.20
N CYS A 465 -1.53 1.31 -15.57
CA CYS A 465 -2.80 1.92 -15.20
C CYS A 465 -2.91 2.26 -13.70
N TYR A 466 -1.80 2.16 -12.99
CA TYR A 466 -1.76 2.48 -11.57
C TYR A 466 -2.25 3.91 -11.31
N HIS A 467 -3.19 4.08 -10.37
CA HIS A 467 -3.88 5.34 -10.04
C HIS A 467 -4.53 6.04 -11.25
N ALA A 468 -5.04 5.29 -12.22
CA ALA A 468 -5.62 5.84 -13.43
C ALA A 468 -6.97 5.20 -13.77
N ALA A 469 -7.76 5.90 -14.58
CA ALA A 469 -9.08 5.43 -15.04
C ALA A 469 -9.04 4.09 -15.80
N CYS A 470 -7.88 3.72 -16.34
CA CYS A 470 -7.71 2.44 -17.03
C CYS A 470 -7.48 1.25 -16.08
N ASP A 471 -7.38 1.44 -14.76
CA ASP A 471 -7.36 0.33 -13.81
C ASP A 471 -8.74 -0.28 -13.66
N ASN A 472 -9.08 -1.11 -14.63
CA ASN A 472 -10.34 -1.82 -14.77
C ASN A 472 -10.10 -3.33 -14.99
N LEU A 473 -11.13 -4.10 -15.32
CA LEU A 473 -11.02 -5.55 -15.53
C LEU A 473 -9.99 -5.97 -16.61
N GLY A 474 -9.63 -5.07 -17.51
CA GLY A 474 -8.58 -5.29 -18.52
C GLY A 474 -7.16 -5.14 -17.97
N ASN A 475 -7.01 -4.58 -16.78
CA ASN A 475 -5.72 -4.32 -16.12
C ASN A 475 -5.30 -5.43 -15.15
N ILE A 476 -5.77 -6.66 -15.34
CA ILE A 476 -5.51 -7.81 -14.46
C ILE A 476 -4.78 -8.91 -15.22
N ASP A 477 -3.63 -9.33 -14.71
CA ASP A 477 -3.03 -10.60 -15.12
C ASP A 477 -3.63 -11.77 -14.32
N ALA A 478 -4.35 -12.65 -15.01
CA ALA A 478 -5.06 -13.76 -14.38
C ALA A 478 -4.10 -14.80 -13.76
N ARG A 479 -2.89 -14.95 -14.32
CA ARG A 479 -1.87 -15.87 -13.80
C ARG A 479 -1.26 -15.34 -12.51
N ALA A 480 -0.94 -14.04 -12.48
CA ALA A 480 -0.44 -13.40 -11.26
C ALA A 480 -1.48 -13.48 -10.14
N LEU A 481 -2.76 -13.16 -10.44
CA LEU A 481 -3.86 -13.28 -9.50
C LEU A 481 -4.01 -14.70 -8.92
N GLU A 482 -3.90 -15.72 -9.79
CA GLU A 482 -4.00 -17.13 -9.37
C GLU A 482 -2.83 -17.53 -8.47
N ILE A 483 -1.61 -17.26 -8.89
CA ILE A 483 -0.39 -17.67 -8.16
C ILE A 483 -0.31 -16.97 -6.80
N ASN A 484 -0.55 -15.66 -6.75
CA ASN A 484 -0.51 -14.91 -5.50
C ASN A 484 -1.69 -15.27 -4.58
N GLY A 485 -2.89 -15.50 -5.13
CA GLY A 485 -4.03 -16.00 -4.36
C GLY A 485 -3.75 -17.36 -3.70
N ASP A 486 -3.07 -18.25 -4.42
CA ASP A 486 -2.62 -19.54 -3.89
C ASP A 486 -1.55 -19.37 -2.79
N ALA A 487 -0.59 -18.42 -2.97
CA ALA A 487 0.42 -18.08 -1.97
C ALA A 487 -0.21 -17.51 -0.68
N MET A 488 -1.17 -16.60 -0.82
CA MET A 488 -1.96 -16.07 0.30
C MET A 488 -2.61 -17.22 1.09
N ALA A 489 -3.24 -18.15 0.38
CA ALA A 489 -3.92 -19.29 0.99
C ALA A 489 -2.95 -20.22 1.72
N PHE A 490 -1.79 -20.50 1.10
CA PHE A 490 -0.75 -21.32 1.71
C PHE A 490 -0.24 -20.73 3.02
N VAL A 491 0.23 -19.48 2.99
CA VAL A 491 0.85 -18.83 4.17
C VAL A 491 -0.18 -18.58 5.27
N THR A 492 -1.36 -18.05 4.91
CA THR A 492 -2.43 -17.82 5.91
C THR A 492 -2.87 -19.11 6.56
N SER A 493 -3.05 -20.19 5.79
CA SER A 493 -3.40 -21.49 6.35
C SER A 493 -2.30 -22.07 7.22
N TRP A 494 -1.03 -21.93 6.80
CA TRP A 494 0.13 -22.35 7.60
C TRP A 494 0.12 -21.68 8.98
N LEU A 495 0.10 -20.34 8.98
CA LEU A 495 0.11 -19.55 10.21
C LEU A 495 -1.15 -19.77 11.05
N SER A 496 -2.29 -20.10 10.45
CA SER A 496 -3.50 -20.46 11.18
C SER A 496 -3.35 -21.70 12.05
N HIS A 497 -2.42 -22.58 11.69
CA HIS A 497 -2.13 -23.79 12.47
C HIS A 497 -0.99 -23.59 13.47
N SER A 498 0.04 -22.81 13.13
CA SER A 498 1.20 -22.60 14.01
C SER A 498 1.92 -21.28 13.67
N THR A 499 2.12 -20.46 14.68
CA THR A 499 2.97 -19.25 14.61
C THR A 499 4.38 -19.52 15.16
N LYS A 500 4.75 -20.78 15.38
CA LYS A 500 6.02 -21.13 16.05
C LYS A 500 7.24 -20.50 15.38
N VAL A 501 7.28 -20.41 14.06
CA VAL A 501 8.40 -19.82 13.32
C VAL A 501 8.56 -18.31 13.63
N ILE A 502 7.43 -17.62 13.82
CA ILE A 502 7.40 -16.22 14.23
C ILE A 502 7.79 -16.09 15.70
N ASP A 503 7.20 -16.92 16.58
CA ASP A 503 7.47 -16.89 18.02
C ASP A 503 8.95 -17.16 18.30
N ASP A 504 9.58 -18.10 17.58
CA ASP A 504 11.00 -18.42 17.72
C ASP A 504 11.89 -17.22 17.33
N GLN A 505 11.55 -16.46 16.28
CA GLN A 505 12.27 -15.24 15.90
C GLN A 505 12.08 -14.11 16.92
N ILE A 506 10.86 -13.90 17.40
CA ILE A 506 10.56 -12.89 18.43
C ILE A 506 11.38 -13.19 19.71
N GLU A 507 11.49 -14.46 20.10
CA GLU A 507 12.29 -14.84 21.26
C GLU A 507 13.79 -14.65 21.01
N ALA A 508 14.28 -15.00 19.82
CA ALA A 508 15.67 -14.78 19.43
C ALA A 508 16.01 -13.27 19.40
N GLY A 509 15.14 -12.43 18.88
CA GLY A 509 15.30 -10.98 18.89
C GLY A 509 15.34 -10.38 20.30
N LYS A 510 14.55 -10.90 21.24
CA LYS A 510 14.62 -10.50 22.65
C LYS A 510 15.96 -10.87 23.30
N ALA A 511 16.53 -12.01 22.92
CA ALA A 511 17.83 -12.46 23.43
C ALA A 511 19.01 -11.66 22.86
N ALA A 512 18.88 -11.12 21.65
CA ALA A 512 19.92 -10.32 20.98
C ALA A 512 20.04 -8.88 21.52
N GLY A 513 19.05 -8.37 22.29
CA GLY A 513 19.06 -7.06 22.94
C GLY A 513 18.60 -5.88 22.06
N PRO A 514 18.66 -4.63 22.57
CA PRO A 514 17.93 -3.49 22.03
C PRO A 514 18.45 -2.89 20.72
N SER A 515 19.37 -3.50 20.01
CA SER A 515 19.96 -2.96 18.78
C SER A 515 18.95 -2.88 17.62
N LEU A 516 18.01 -3.83 17.53
CA LEU A 516 17.00 -3.89 16.47
C LEU A 516 15.87 -2.86 16.65
N GLN A 517 15.48 -2.55 17.90
CA GLN A 517 14.49 -1.50 18.17
C GLN A 517 14.98 -0.08 17.86
N ARG A 518 16.31 0.14 17.73
CA ARG A 518 16.87 1.44 17.36
C ARG A 518 16.81 1.71 15.86
N ALA A 519 16.89 0.71 15.02
CA ALA A 519 16.76 0.87 13.56
C ALA A 519 15.36 1.35 13.18
N ALA A 520 14.31 0.73 13.75
CA ALA A 520 12.93 1.14 13.51
C ALA A 520 12.60 2.57 14.02
N LYS A 521 13.25 3.03 15.11
CA LYS A 521 13.07 4.39 15.62
C LYS A 521 13.87 5.47 14.89
N ALA A 522 14.88 5.09 14.11
CA ALA A 522 15.73 6.02 13.36
C ALA A 522 15.27 6.18 11.90
N TYR A 523 14.32 5.36 11.44
CA TYR A 523 13.78 5.51 10.09
C TYR A 523 12.82 6.69 10.08
N ASP A 524 13.16 7.70 9.32
CA ASP A 524 12.36 8.90 9.17
C ASP A 524 11.15 8.58 8.27
N ILE A 525 10.02 8.25 8.91
CA ILE A 525 8.73 7.99 8.24
C ILE A 525 8.17 9.22 7.51
N THR A 526 8.92 10.31 7.38
CA THR A 526 8.54 11.47 6.58
C THR A 526 8.55 11.17 5.07
N HIS A 527 9.10 10.03 4.65
CA HIS A 527 9.03 9.51 3.29
C HIS A 527 8.03 8.34 3.23
N TRP A 528 6.77 8.66 3.07
CA TRP A 528 5.73 7.70 2.75
C TRP A 528 5.84 7.31 1.27
N GLY A 529 6.89 6.55 0.93
CA GLY A 529 7.16 6.06 -0.40
C GLY A 529 7.12 7.14 -1.51
N LYS A 530 7.13 6.72 -2.76
CA LYS A 530 6.98 7.63 -3.91
C LYS A 530 5.56 8.23 -4.03
N HIS A 531 4.58 7.77 -3.24
CA HIS A 531 3.19 8.20 -3.34
C HIS A 531 2.87 9.45 -2.54
N TRP A 532 3.28 9.52 -1.29
CA TRP A 532 2.90 10.61 -0.42
C TRP A 532 4.12 11.15 0.30
N ILE A 533 4.77 12.11 -0.29
CA ILE A 533 5.84 12.85 0.36
C ILE A 533 5.18 13.98 1.15
N LYS A 534 5.27 13.88 2.47
CA LYS A 534 4.74 14.90 3.40
C LYS A 534 5.67 16.10 3.50
#